data_0e0b6c3e5f65cf81db00a6a3fd679c48
#
_entry.id   0e0b6c3e5f65cf81db00a6a3fd679c48
#
_cell.length_a   1.000
_cell.length_b   1.000
_cell.length_c   1.000
_cell.angle_alpha   90.00
_cell.angle_beta   90.00
_cell.angle_gamma   90.00
#
_symmetry.space_group_name_H-M   'P 1'
#
loop_
_entity.id
_entity.type
_entity.pdbx_description
1 polymer ?
#
loop_
_entity_poly.entity_id
_entity_poly.type
_entity_poly.pdbx_seq_one_letter_code
_entity_poly.pdbx_strand_id
1 'polypeptide(L)'
;VYWCGNNENQDSWLSGWKYDVDKVDPKYSDIIWKQYEEQYYRMLAQVVAEYAPDMGYQPTSPFSDYGAMSNDHEGDRHYWEVWHAKKPITEYNRQRSRFFSEYGFQSFPCFETVKRYAPLPGDQDITSEVMMSHQRGGEHANNLIKSYLLNEYHEPRDFESFLYASQILQGDAIKTAIEAHRRDKGYCWGSLYWQHNDCWPVASWSSRDWYGVWKAQHYFARYAFADILISPILDGGRLDIYAVSDLLTPEKGTLCVRAVRLTGGRTGEFEQQIDVPANASTKVAAIDTRTLLNGAAPEEVVIQAT
;
A
#
# COMPACT_ATOMS: atom_id res chain seq x y z
N VAL A 1 -7.87 12.97 12.69
CA VAL A 1 -6.42 13.15 12.91
C VAL A 1 -6.16 13.07 14.40
N TYR A 2 -5.10 12.37 14.82
CA TYR A 2 -4.69 12.23 16.21
C TYR A 2 -3.16 12.29 16.31
N TRP A 3 -2.65 12.57 17.49
CA TRP A 3 -1.24 12.51 17.79
C TRP A 3 -0.82 11.08 18.12
N CYS A 4 0.32 10.65 17.60
CA CYS A 4 0.90 9.34 17.88
C CYS A 4 2.25 9.50 18.61
N GLY A 5 2.45 8.76 19.68
CA GLY A 5 3.63 8.86 20.54
C GLY A 5 4.89 8.29 19.88
N ASN A 6 4.78 7.15 19.23
CA ASN A 6 5.91 6.49 18.57
C ASN A 6 5.44 5.55 17.45
N ASN A 7 6.41 5.08 16.66
CA ASN A 7 6.21 4.08 15.61
C ASN A 7 6.70 2.70 16.10
N GLU A 8 5.79 1.72 16.11
CA GLU A 8 6.03 0.28 16.27
C GLU A 8 6.68 -0.19 17.59
N ASN A 9 6.95 0.69 18.55
CA ASN A 9 7.74 0.29 19.72
C ASN A 9 7.07 -0.79 20.56
N GLN A 10 5.74 -0.75 20.75
CA GLN A 10 5.04 -1.75 21.53
C GLN A 10 5.07 -3.11 20.84
N ASP A 11 4.71 -3.17 19.56
CA ASP A 11 4.74 -4.42 18.79
C ASP A 11 6.16 -4.99 18.68
N SER A 12 7.16 -4.14 18.45
CA SER A 12 8.57 -4.55 18.42
C SER A 12 9.06 -5.09 19.76
N TRP A 13 8.63 -4.45 20.87
CA TRP A 13 8.94 -4.93 22.21
C TRP A 13 8.36 -6.31 22.45
N LEU A 14 7.08 -6.50 22.15
CA LEU A 14 6.36 -7.74 22.41
C LEU A 14 6.77 -8.87 21.45
N SER A 15 7.17 -8.55 20.22
CA SER A 15 7.57 -9.55 19.22
C SER A 15 9.01 -10.01 19.31
N GLY A 16 9.91 -9.24 19.95
CA GLY A 16 11.31 -9.65 19.97
C GLY A 16 12.26 -8.84 20.85
N TRP A 17 12.14 -7.51 20.91
CA TRP A 17 13.12 -6.68 21.64
C TRP A 17 13.21 -7.02 23.12
N LYS A 18 12.08 -7.32 23.77
CA LYS A 18 12.07 -7.78 25.17
C LYS A 18 12.95 -9.02 25.36
N TYR A 19 12.82 -9.99 24.45
CA TYR A 19 13.62 -11.22 24.52
C TYR A 19 15.12 -10.96 24.36
N ASP A 20 15.53 -10.03 23.51
CA ASP A 20 16.93 -9.67 23.34
C ASP A 20 17.49 -8.94 24.59
N VAL A 21 16.70 -8.10 25.24
CA VAL A 21 17.05 -7.48 26.53
C VAL A 21 17.16 -8.53 27.64
N ASP A 22 16.22 -9.48 27.70
CA ASP A 22 16.20 -10.55 28.71
C ASP A 22 17.43 -11.47 28.61
N LYS A 23 18.02 -11.64 27.43
CA LYS A 23 19.30 -12.36 27.26
C LYS A 23 20.47 -11.65 27.91
N VAL A 24 20.42 -10.32 28.02
CA VAL A 24 21.46 -9.54 28.71
C VAL A 24 21.25 -9.56 30.21
N ASP A 25 20.09 -9.10 30.67
CA ASP A 25 19.67 -9.16 32.08
C ASP A 25 18.13 -8.85 32.14
N PRO A 26 17.29 -9.79 32.57
CA PRO A 26 15.83 -9.61 32.63
C PRO A 26 15.36 -8.41 33.46
N LYS A 27 16.18 -7.95 34.46
CA LYS A 27 15.82 -6.77 35.25
C LYS A 27 15.63 -5.50 34.39
N TYR A 28 16.32 -5.39 33.25
CA TYR A 28 16.22 -4.23 32.38
C TYR A 28 14.86 -4.17 31.64
N SER A 29 14.24 -5.31 31.39
CA SER A 29 12.93 -5.35 30.72
C SER A 29 11.87 -4.59 31.50
N ASP A 30 11.78 -4.78 32.81
CA ASP A 30 10.84 -4.06 33.67
C ASP A 30 11.15 -2.55 33.73
N ILE A 31 12.43 -2.20 33.76
CA ILE A 31 12.86 -0.79 33.78
C ILE A 31 12.49 -0.10 32.48
N ILE A 32 12.83 -0.73 31.33
CA ILE A 32 12.55 -0.18 29.99
C ILE A 32 11.04 -0.03 29.79
N TRP A 33 10.26 -1.06 30.16
CA TRP A 33 8.80 -0.99 30.01
C TRP A 33 8.19 0.12 30.87
N LYS A 34 8.60 0.28 32.13
CA LYS A 34 8.13 1.38 32.99
C LYS A 34 8.48 2.75 32.43
N GLN A 35 9.68 2.91 31.84
CA GLN A 35 10.06 4.17 31.19
C GLN A 35 9.28 4.43 29.92
N TYR A 36 8.98 3.38 29.15
CA TYR A 36 8.11 3.44 27.98
C TYR A 36 6.69 3.91 28.36
N GLU A 37 6.09 3.32 29.40
CA GLU A 37 4.78 3.74 29.94
C GLU A 37 4.80 5.20 30.39
N GLU A 38 5.82 5.57 31.16
CA GLU A 38 5.99 6.94 31.66
C GLU A 38 6.04 7.94 30.52
N GLN A 39 6.82 7.67 29.46
CA GLN A 39 7.00 8.58 28.36
C GLN A 39 5.77 8.63 27.45
N TYR A 40 5.26 7.47 26.99
CA TYR A 40 4.28 7.42 25.93
C TYR A 40 2.85 7.33 26.43
N TYR A 41 2.58 6.69 27.57
CA TYR A 41 1.23 6.60 28.12
C TYR A 41 0.90 7.73 29.09
N ARG A 42 1.88 8.36 29.71
CA ARG A 42 1.63 9.43 30.69
C ARG A 42 2.10 10.80 30.20
N MET A 43 3.40 11.01 30.01
CA MET A 43 3.97 12.34 29.72
C MET A 43 3.43 12.94 28.43
N LEU A 44 3.55 12.21 27.30
CA LEU A 44 3.08 12.72 26.01
C LEU A 44 1.56 12.87 25.98
N ALA A 45 0.81 11.95 26.60
CA ALA A 45 -0.63 12.07 26.70
C ALA A 45 -1.04 13.36 27.47
N GLN A 46 -0.33 13.69 28.57
CA GLN A 46 -0.56 14.93 29.32
C GLN A 46 -0.24 16.18 28.49
N VAL A 47 0.89 16.16 27.76
CA VAL A 47 1.27 17.28 26.88
C VAL A 47 0.22 17.52 25.80
N VAL A 48 -0.25 16.44 25.15
CA VAL A 48 -1.31 16.59 24.13
C VAL A 48 -2.60 17.11 24.75
N ALA A 49 -3.01 16.61 25.91
CA ALA A 49 -4.21 17.09 26.60
C ALA A 49 -4.11 18.58 27.02
N GLU A 50 -2.90 19.07 27.34
CA GLU A 50 -2.66 20.47 27.71
C GLU A 50 -2.63 21.39 26.49
N TYR A 51 -1.90 21.01 25.42
CA TYR A 51 -1.62 21.92 24.29
C TYR A 51 -2.49 21.67 23.06
N ALA A 52 -3.18 20.53 22.98
CA ALA A 52 -4.06 20.19 21.87
C ALA A 52 -5.30 19.38 22.39
N PRO A 53 -6.11 19.97 23.28
CA PRO A 53 -7.18 19.25 23.98
C PRO A 53 -8.29 18.71 23.07
N ASP A 54 -8.44 19.28 21.88
CA ASP A 54 -9.43 18.83 20.88
C ASP A 54 -8.91 17.68 19.99
N MET A 55 -7.67 17.22 20.21
CA MET A 55 -7.05 16.17 19.42
C MET A 55 -6.94 14.87 20.21
N GLY A 56 -7.23 13.75 19.56
CA GLY A 56 -6.97 12.43 20.12
C GLY A 56 -5.46 12.15 20.23
N TYR A 57 -5.10 11.28 21.17
CA TYR A 57 -3.75 10.78 21.36
C TYR A 57 -3.74 9.26 21.41
N GLN A 58 -2.75 8.66 20.74
CA GLN A 58 -2.47 7.23 20.76
C GLN A 58 -0.99 7.02 21.13
N PRO A 59 -0.65 6.13 22.08
CA PRO A 59 0.72 6.01 22.59
C PRO A 59 1.70 5.45 21.58
N THR A 60 1.25 4.60 20.66
CA THR A 60 2.06 3.97 19.61
C THR A 60 1.22 3.73 18.37
N SER A 61 1.82 3.53 17.20
CA SER A 61 1.20 2.97 16.00
C SER A 61 2.07 1.80 15.49
N PRO A 62 1.52 0.60 15.19
CA PRO A 62 0.11 0.26 15.38
C PRO A 62 -0.27 0.08 16.85
N PHE A 63 -1.57 0.16 17.13
CA PHE A 63 -2.08 0.03 18.48
C PHE A 63 -3.49 -0.58 18.48
N SER A 64 -3.71 -1.59 19.29
CA SER A 64 -5.03 -2.17 19.56
C SER A 64 -5.37 -2.02 21.04
N ASP A 65 -4.47 -2.49 21.94
CA ASP A 65 -4.66 -2.39 23.38
C ASP A 65 -3.30 -2.28 24.11
N TYR A 66 -3.37 -1.85 25.37
CA TYR A 66 -2.20 -1.76 26.25
C TYR A 66 -1.55 -3.11 26.46
N GLY A 67 -0.23 -3.18 26.21
CA GLY A 67 0.57 -4.38 26.43
C GLY A 67 0.20 -5.58 25.55
N ALA A 68 -0.57 -5.36 24.49
CA ALA A 68 -0.95 -6.38 23.51
C ALA A 68 -0.37 -6.09 22.12
N MET A 69 -0.17 -7.14 21.32
CA MET A 69 0.14 -6.99 19.90
C MET A 69 -1.04 -6.39 19.15
N SER A 70 -0.76 -5.56 18.16
CA SER A 70 -1.79 -5.05 17.27
C SER A 70 -2.54 -6.18 16.54
N ASN A 71 -3.82 -5.98 16.28
CA ASN A 71 -4.71 -6.96 15.66
C ASN A 71 -5.60 -6.34 14.58
N ASP A 72 -6.42 -7.17 13.91
CA ASP A 72 -7.23 -6.75 12.77
C ASP A 72 -8.65 -6.25 13.17
N HIS A 73 -8.99 -6.27 14.45
CA HIS A 73 -10.35 -6.04 14.93
C HIS A 73 -10.55 -4.66 15.55
N GLU A 74 -9.48 -4.05 16.05
CA GLU A 74 -9.51 -2.76 16.73
C GLU A 74 -8.22 -1.98 16.52
N GLY A 75 -8.29 -0.65 16.67
CA GLY A 75 -7.16 0.24 16.48
C GLY A 75 -6.68 0.33 15.04
N ASP A 76 -5.37 0.37 14.87
CA ASP A 76 -4.72 0.47 13.59
C ASP A 76 -3.70 -0.66 13.35
N ARG A 77 -3.40 -0.90 12.08
CA ARG A 77 -2.57 -2.02 11.64
C ARG A 77 -1.44 -1.53 10.74
N HIS A 78 -0.21 -2.01 10.97
CA HIS A 78 0.89 -1.99 10.01
C HIS A 78 0.94 -3.33 9.28
N TYR A 79 0.66 -3.32 7.96
CA TYR A 79 0.59 -4.54 7.16
C TYR A 79 1.75 -4.62 6.18
N TRP A 80 2.73 -5.45 6.48
CA TRP A 80 3.97 -5.59 5.71
C TRP A 80 4.17 -6.97 5.07
N GLU A 81 3.18 -7.87 5.13
CA GLU A 81 3.36 -9.23 4.64
C GLU A 81 3.55 -9.29 3.12
N VAL A 82 2.92 -8.40 2.35
CA VAL A 82 3.12 -8.33 0.90
C VAL A 82 4.59 -7.99 0.60
N TRP A 83 5.19 -7.04 1.30
CA TRP A 83 6.58 -6.67 1.08
C TRP A 83 7.56 -7.60 1.85
N HIS A 84 7.53 -7.58 3.18
CA HIS A 84 8.52 -8.26 4.01
C HIS A 84 8.38 -9.78 4.03
N ALA A 85 7.15 -10.31 4.05
CA ALA A 85 6.90 -11.75 4.00
C ALA A 85 6.75 -12.30 2.56
N LYS A 86 6.97 -11.46 1.54
CA LYS A 86 6.93 -11.85 0.12
C LYS A 86 5.60 -12.46 -0.33
N LYS A 87 4.50 -12.07 0.30
CA LYS A 87 3.15 -12.47 -0.13
C LYS A 87 2.84 -11.84 -1.49
N PRO A 88 2.04 -12.49 -2.34
CA PRO A 88 1.63 -11.91 -3.62
C PRO A 88 0.82 -10.62 -3.42
N ILE A 89 0.88 -9.70 -4.38
CA ILE A 89 0.16 -8.40 -4.33
C ILE A 89 -1.34 -8.61 -4.11
N THR A 90 -1.91 -9.66 -4.68
CA THR A 90 -3.33 -10.03 -4.51
C THR A 90 -3.73 -10.33 -3.07
N GLU A 91 -2.76 -10.58 -2.17
CA GLU A 91 -3.03 -10.80 -0.75
C GLU A 91 -3.66 -9.59 -0.06
N TYR A 92 -3.40 -8.36 -0.54
CA TYR A 92 -4.10 -7.17 -0.06
C TYR A 92 -5.63 -7.29 -0.14
N ASN A 93 -6.15 -8.00 -1.13
CA ASN A 93 -7.60 -8.21 -1.28
C ASN A 93 -8.24 -9.11 -0.21
N ARG A 94 -7.43 -9.81 0.59
CA ARG A 94 -7.87 -10.73 1.63
C ARG A 94 -7.73 -10.16 3.04
N GLN A 95 -7.00 -9.06 3.16
CA GLN A 95 -6.75 -8.45 4.46
C GLN A 95 -7.90 -7.56 4.90
N ARG A 96 -8.21 -7.61 6.19
CA ARG A 96 -9.21 -6.75 6.83
C ARG A 96 -8.62 -6.14 8.09
N SER A 97 -8.80 -4.85 8.28
CA SER A 97 -8.50 -4.16 9.52
C SER A 97 -9.39 -2.94 9.67
N ARG A 98 -9.50 -2.41 10.90
CA ARG A 98 -10.27 -1.19 11.18
C ARG A 98 -9.62 0.04 10.55
N PHE A 99 -8.29 0.05 10.47
CA PHE A 99 -7.49 1.14 9.91
C PHE A 99 -6.11 0.60 9.51
N PHE A 100 -5.72 0.75 8.26
CA PHE A 100 -4.34 0.46 7.83
C PHE A 100 -3.54 1.76 7.90
N SER A 101 -2.75 1.92 8.95
CA SER A 101 -1.92 3.11 9.17
C SER A 101 -0.57 3.00 8.48
N GLU A 102 -0.15 1.77 8.12
CA GLU A 102 1.06 1.56 7.35
C GLU A 102 1.00 0.29 6.50
N TYR A 103 1.41 0.40 5.25
CA TYR A 103 1.71 -0.66 4.29
C TYR A 103 2.52 -0.06 3.16
N GLY A 104 3.26 -0.84 2.40
CA GLY A 104 4.08 -0.25 1.36
C GLY A 104 4.67 -1.25 0.38
N PHE A 105 5.19 -0.70 -0.72
CA PHE A 105 5.91 -1.42 -1.75
C PHE A 105 7.02 -0.55 -2.31
N GLN A 106 8.17 -1.11 -2.67
CA GLN A 106 9.29 -0.32 -3.18
C GLN A 106 9.33 -0.23 -4.70
N SER A 107 9.91 0.89 -5.17
CA SER A 107 10.41 1.01 -6.52
C SER A 107 11.66 1.89 -6.57
N PHE A 108 12.35 1.86 -7.70
CA PHE A 108 13.39 2.83 -8.01
C PHE A 108 12.76 4.17 -8.43
N PRO A 109 13.48 5.31 -8.26
CA PRO A 109 13.14 6.56 -8.93
C PRO A 109 13.27 6.42 -10.45
N CYS A 110 12.80 7.41 -11.21
CA CYS A 110 12.95 7.42 -12.65
C CYS A 110 14.43 7.49 -13.07
N PHE A 111 14.73 7.09 -14.31
CA PHE A 111 16.09 7.02 -14.83
C PHE A 111 16.83 8.37 -14.75
N GLU A 112 16.13 9.48 -15.00
CA GLU A 112 16.70 10.83 -14.88
C GLU A 112 17.14 11.15 -13.45
N THR A 113 16.43 10.67 -12.45
CA THR A 113 16.83 10.79 -11.05
C THR A 113 18.02 9.87 -10.75
N VAL A 114 17.98 8.61 -11.21
CA VAL A 114 19.05 7.63 -10.98
C VAL A 114 20.38 8.12 -11.56
N LYS A 115 20.38 8.69 -12.76
CA LYS A 115 21.59 9.26 -13.38
C LYS A 115 22.28 10.34 -12.53
N ARG A 116 21.58 10.99 -11.60
CA ARG A 116 22.19 12.02 -10.73
C ARG A 116 23.13 11.43 -9.69
N TYR A 117 22.93 10.17 -9.29
CA TYR A 117 23.79 9.49 -8.32
C TYR A 117 24.51 8.26 -8.88
N ALA A 118 24.05 7.72 -10.00
CA ALA A 118 24.65 6.62 -10.73
C ALA A 118 24.92 7.04 -12.21
N PRO A 119 25.83 8.00 -12.46
CA PRO A 119 26.03 8.59 -13.78
C PRO A 119 26.83 7.70 -14.75
N LEU A 120 27.63 6.77 -14.22
CA LEU A 120 28.49 5.92 -15.06
C LEU A 120 27.72 4.68 -15.54
N PRO A 121 27.97 4.22 -16.78
CA PRO A 121 27.34 3.00 -17.29
C PRO A 121 27.54 1.77 -16.39
N GLY A 122 28.71 1.64 -15.72
CA GLY A 122 29.00 0.55 -14.79
C GLY A 122 28.19 0.61 -13.49
N ASP A 123 27.61 1.78 -13.14
CA ASP A 123 26.76 1.95 -11.97
C ASP A 123 25.30 1.57 -12.26
N GLN A 124 24.93 1.47 -13.54
CA GLN A 124 23.55 1.24 -13.99
C GLN A 124 23.20 -0.25 -13.99
N ASP A 125 23.41 -0.88 -12.86
CA ASP A 125 23.00 -2.23 -12.52
C ASP A 125 22.52 -2.26 -11.08
N ILE A 126 21.38 -2.93 -10.80
CA ILE A 126 20.77 -2.97 -9.47
C ILE A 126 21.68 -3.62 -8.42
N THR A 127 22.72 -4.32 -8.83
CA THR A 127 23.71 -4.97 -7.95
C THR A 127 25.01 -4.17 -7.81
N SER A 128 25.13 -3.04 -8.52
CA SER A 128 26.30 -2.16 -8.40
C SER A 128 26.40 -1.59 -6.98
N GLU A 129 27.61 -1.30 -6.51
CA GLU A 129 27.86 -0.72 -5.19
C GLU A 129 27.07 0.58 -5.01
N VAL A 130 27.01 1.42 -6.04
CA VAL A 130 26.26 2.68 -6.02
C VAL A 130 24.77 2.41 -5.83
N MET A 131 24.17 1.53 -6.65
CA MET A 131 22.71 1.24 -6.52
C MET A 131 22.37 0.54 -5.21
N MET A 132 23.27 -0.30 -4.70
CA MET A 132 23.08 -0.95 -3.37
C MET A 132 23.21 0.07 -2.23
N SER A 133 24.11 1.04 -2.33
CA SER A 133 24.23 2.11 -1.31
C SER A 133 23.05 3.08 -1.34
N HIS A 134 22.35 3.21 -2.48
CA HIS A 134 21.16 4.02 -2.66
C HIS A 134 19.86 3.18 -2.55
N GLN A 135 19.80 2.27 -1.56
CA GLN A 135 18.65 1.41 -1.28
C GLN A 135 18.20 1.55 0.20
N ARG A 136 16.99 2.03 0.42
CA ARG A 136 16.44 2.25 1.78
C ARG A 136 16.10 0.95 2.53
N GLY A 137 15.76 -0.12 1.80
CA GLY A 137 15.37 -1.41 2.37
C GLY A 137 16.53 -2.37 2.68
N GLY A 138 17.79 -1.95 2.50
CA GLY A 138 18.97 -2.78 2.70
C GLY A 138 19.31 -3.69 1.49
N GLU A 139 20.39 -4.45 1.63
CA GLU A 139 21.03 -5.19 0.52
C GLU A 139 20.10 -6.12 -0.28
N HIS A 140 19.11 -6.72 0.38
CA HIS A 140 18.19 -7.68 -0.28
C HIS A 140 17.10 -7.02 -1.11
N ALA A 141 16.82 -5.72 -0.90
CA ALA A 141 15.60 -5.10 -1.41
C ALA A 141 15.61 -4.87 -2.93
N ASN A 142 16.78 -4.61 -3.56
CA ASN A 142 16.88 -4.52 -5.02
C ASN A 142 16.48 -5.85 -5.68
N ASN A 143 16.96 -6.97 -5.15
CA ASN A 143 16.60 -8.30 -5.64
C ASN A 143 15.13 -8.64 -5.32
N LEU A 144 14.58 -8.14 -4.22
CA LEU A 144 13.17 -8.33 -3.90
C LEU A 144 12.26 -7.60 -4.90
N ILE A 145 12.59 -6.35 -5.27
CA ILE A 145 11.88 -5.64 -6.36
C ILE A 145 11.94 -6.46 -7.65
N LYS A 146 13.13 -6.95 -8.02
CA LYS A 146 13.30 -7.78 -9.24
C LYS A 146 12.46 -9.06 -9.16
N SER A 147 12.44 -9.73 -8.03
CA SER A 147 11.67 -10.97 -7.83
C SER A 147 10.17 -10.74 -8.02
N TYR A 148 9.60 -9.70 -7.41
CA TYR A 148 8.20 -9.34 -7.62
C TYR A 148 7.92 -8.96 -9.07
N LEU A 149 8.82 -8.18 -9.69
CA LEU A 149 8.65 -7.74 -11.07
C LEU A 149 8.57 -8.93 -12.03
N LEU A 150 9.45 -9.92 -11.89
CA LEU A 150 9.47 -11.11 -12.75
C LEU A 150 8.30 -12.08 -12.49
N ASN A 151 7.61 -11.95 -11.34
CA ASN A 151 6.37 -12.70 -11.09
C ASN A 151 5.15 -12.09 -11.81
N GLU A 152 5.16 -10.77 -12.05
CA GLU A 152 4.02 -10.03 -12.61
C GLU A 152 4.23 -9.64 -14.08
N TYR A 153 5.48 -9.43 -14.51
CA TYR A 153 5.83 -8.92 -15.83
C TYR A 153 6.94 -9.75 -16.50
N HIS A 154 7.07 -9.61 -17.80
CA HIS A 154 8.23 -10.11 -18.53
C HIS A 154 9.51 -9.38 -18.11
N GLU A 155 10.66 -10.02 -18.29
CA GLU A 155 11.95 -9.41 -18.01
C GLU A 155 12.14 -8.12 -18.82
N PRO A 156 12.44 -6.99 -18.18
CA PRO A 156 12.71 -5.74 -18.88
C PRO A 156 13.94 -5.85 -19.78
N ARG A 157 13.89 -5.20 -20.93
CA ARG A 157 14.95 -5.28 -21.96
C ARG A 157 16.28 -4.61 -21.57
N ASP A 158 16.23 -3.62 -20.67
CA ASP A 158 17.37 -2.81 -20.24
C ASP A 158 17.12 -2.20 -18.85
N PHE A 159 18.14 -1.55 -18.30
CA PHE A 159 18.10 -0.94 -16.98
C PHE A 159 17.00 0.14 -16.85
N GLU A 160 16.86 1.04 -17.83
CA GLU A 160 15.83 2.08 -17.82
C GLU A 160 14.43 1.48 -17.79
N SER A 161 14.18 0.48 -18.64
CA SER A 161 12.91 -0.26 -18.68
C SER A 161 12.63 -0.97 -17.34
N PHE A 162 13.68 -1.47 -16.68
CA PHE A 162 13.55 -2.09 -15.35
C PHE A 162 13.12 -1.06 -14.30
N LEU A 163 13.73 0.12 -14.28
CA LEU A 163 13.33 1.20 -13.35
C LEU A 163 11.88 1.61 -13.59
N TYR A 164 11.49 1.79 -14.85
CA TYR A 164 10.11 2.11 -15.22
C TYR A 164 9.12 1.03 -14.77
N ALA A 165 9.39 -0.23 -15.11
CA ALA A 165 8.51 -1.34 -14.73
C ALA A 165 8.39 -1.49 -13.21
N SER A 166 9.48 -1.21 -12.45
CA SER A 166 9.43 -1.22 -11.00
C SER A 166 8.47 -0.18 -10.43
N GLN A 167 8.34 1.00 -11.05
CA GLN A 167 7.39 2.02 -10.64
C GLN A 167 5.94 1.64 -10.94
N ILE A 168 5.68 1.00 -12.08
CA ILE A 168 4.35 0.49 -12.42
C ILE A 168 3.94 -0.60 -11.43
N LEU A 169 4.84 -1.54 -11.15
CA LEU A 169 4.63 -2.59 -10.14
C LEU A 169 4.29 -2.02 -8.76
N GLN A 170 5.04 -1.01 -8.29
CA GLN A 170 4.75 -0.32 -7.03
C GLN A 170 3.37 0.34 -7.08
N GLY A 171 3.04 0.99 -8.20
CA GLY A 171 1.75 1.64 -8.41
C GLY A 171 0.59 0.64 -8.34
N ASP A 172 0.71 -0.50 -9.01
CA ASP A 172 -0.29 -1.57 -9.00
C ASP A 172 -0.47 -2.18 -7.60
N ALA A 173 0.63 -2.43 -6.88
CA ALA A 173 0.59 -2.97 -5.52
C ALA A 173 -0.15 -2.02 -4.56
N ILE A 174 0.18 -0.74 -4.58
CA ILE A 174 -0.43 0.27 -3.70
C ILE A 174 -1.88 0.55 -4.09
N LYS A 175 -2.18 0.62 -5.39
CA LYS A 175 -3.57 0.72 -5.88
C LYS A 175 -4.41 -0.46 -5.39
N THR A 176 -3.91 -1.69 -5.52
CA THR A 176 -4.60 -2.90 -5.06
C THR A 176 -4.92 -2.83 -3.57
N ALA A 177 -3.97 -2.38 -2.74
CA ALA A 177 -4.18 -2.19 -1.32
C ALA A 177 -5.25 -1.12 -1.02
N ILE A 178 -5.13 0.08 -1.59
CA ILE A 178 -6.08 1.18 -1.39
C ILE A 178 -7.49 0.75 -1.80
N GLU A 179 -7.63 0.12 -2.96
CA GLU A 179 -8.93 -0.35 -3.43
C GLU A 179 -9.52 -1.44 -2.53
N ALA A 180 -8.71 -2.38 -2.03
CA ALA A 180 -9.14 -3.40 -1.09
C ALA A 180 -9.66 -2.79 0.22
N HIS A 181 -8.90 -1.86 0.81
CA HIS A 181 -9.29 -1.16 2.04
C HIS A 181 -10.57 -0.34 1.85
N ARG A 182 -10.70 0.35 0.71
CA ARG A 182 -11.87 1.15 0.38
C ARG A 182 -13.12 0.29 0.07
N ARG A 183 -12.95 -0.88 -0.56
CA ARG A 183 -14.08 -1.83 -0.73
C ARG A 183 -14.65 -2.32 0.60
N ASP A 184 -13.82 -2.41 1.64
CA ASP A 184 -14.22 -2.81 3.00
C ASP A 184 -14.74 -1.63 3.85
N LYS A 185 -15.10 -0.50 3.21
CA LYS A 185 -15.67 0.66 3.88
C LYS A 185 -16.91 0.30 4.71
N GLY A 186 -17.00 0.81 5.93
CA GLY A 186 -17.95 0.37 6.95
C GLY A 186 -17.28 -0.50 8.01
N TYR A 187 -16.23 -1.22 7.65
CA TYR A 187 -15.33 -1.88 8.59
C TYR A 187 -13.97 -1.19 8.63
N CYS A 188 -13.30 -1.00 7.49
CA CYS A 188 -12.07 -0.23 7.35
C CYS A 188 -12.37 1.25 7.11
N TRP A 189 -11.79 2.13 7.94
CA TRP A 189 -12.02 3.57 7.91
C TRP A 189 -10.79 4.41 7.60
N GLY A 190 -9.65 3.79 7.34
CA GLY A 190 -8.43 4.51 6.97
C GLY A 190 -7.42 3.65 6.24
N SER A 191 -6.67 4.31 5.36
CA SER A 191 -5.64 3.69 4.53
C SER A 191 -4.52 4.69 4.28
N LEU A 192 -3.37 4.48 4.93
CA LEU A 192 -2.18 5.33 4.83
C LEU A 192 -1.02 4.47 4.35
N TYR A 193 -0.46 4.77 3.19
CA TYR A 193 0.69 4.05 2.69
C TYR A 193 2.03 4.64 3.17
N TRP A 194 2.96 3.81 3.46
CA TRP A 194 4.36 4.15 3.67
C TRP A 194 5.08 4.10 2.32
N GLN A 195 5.63 5.20 1.77
CA GLN A 195 5.70 6.53 2.37
C GLN A 195 5.50 7.63 1.31
N HIS A 196 5.28 8.87 1.76
CA HIS A 196 5.04 9.98 0.84
C HIS A 196 6.28 10.38 0.05
N ASN A 197 7.42 10.62 0.72
CA ASN A 197 8.64 11.15 0.10
C ASN A 197 9.93 10.57 0.69
N ASP A 198 11.01 10.76 -0.05
CA ASP A 198 12.36 10.42 0.38
C ASP A 198 13.05 11.59 1.08
N CYS A 199 14.00 11.28 1.97
CA CYS A 199 14.89 12.24 2.64
C CYS A 199 16.33 12.23 2.08
N TRP A 200 16.60 11.42 1.07
CA TRP A 200 17.86 11.33 0.32
C TRP A 200 17.62 10.58 -1.01
N PRO A 201 18.52 10.68 -2.03
CA PRO A 201 18.35 9.98 -3.31
C PRO A 201 18.42 8.46 -3.11
N VAL A 202 17.31 7.74 -3.34
CA VAL A 202 17.24 6.34 -2.94
C VAL A 202 16.11 5.58 -3.65
N ALA A 203 16.26 4.27 -3.82
CA ALA A 203 15.14 3.37 -4.06
C ALA A 203 14.43 3.09 -2.73
N SER A 204 13.11 3.24 -2.71
CA SER A 204 12.31 3.17 -1.48
C SER A 204 10.82 2.95 -1.75
N TRP A 205 10.02 2.99 -0.68
CA TRP A 205 8.55 2.95 -0.71
C TRP A 205 7.90 4.29 -1.08
N SER A 206 8.68 5.36 -1.32
CA SER A 206 8.16 6.70 -1.55
C SER A 206 7.30 6.80 -2.81
N SER A 207 6.32 7.71 -2.79
CA SER A 207 5.58 8.15 -3.98
C SER A 207 6.20 9.36 -4.66
N ARG A 208 7.12 10.05 -3.97
CA ARG A 208 7.88 11.20 -4.46
C ARG A 208 9.34 11.06 -4.09
N ASP A 209 10.23 11.15 -5.08
CA ASP A 209 11.66 11.01 -4.85
C ASP A 209 12.28 12.24 -4.16
N TRP A 210 13.56 12.11 -3.77
CA TRP A 210 14.31 13.17 -3.11
C TRP A 210 14.33 14.50 -3.89
N TYR A 211 14.38 14.45 -5.21
CA TYR A 211 14.41 15.64 -6.05
C TYR A 211 13.02 16.23 -6.35
N GLY A 212 11.98 15.65 -5.76
CA GLY A 212 10.62 16.13 -5.89
C GLY A 212 9.88 15.57 -7.12
N VAL A 213 10.43 14.58 -7.82
CA VAL A 213 9.79 13.93 -8.97
C VAL A 213 8.77 12.91 -8.46
N TRP A 214 7.55 12.97 -8.98
CA TRP A 214 6.51 12.01 -8.66
C TRP A 214 6.80 10.66 -9.34
N LYS A 215 6.73 9.58 -8.56
CA LYS A 215 6.77 8.21 -9.06
C LYS A 215 5.38 7.78 -9.53
N ALA A 216 5.30 6.71 -10.33
CA ALA A 216 4.02 6.19 -10.83
C ALA A 216 3.00 5.95 -9.70
N GLN A 217 3.43 5.46 -8.54
CA GLN A 217 2.59 5.25 -7.36
C GLN A 217 1.70 6.45 -7.02
N HIS A 218 2.21 7.68 -7.14
CA HIS A 218 1.43 8.88 -6.83
C HIS A 218 0.17 8.98 -7.70
N TYR A 219 0.30 8.70 -8.98
CA TYR A 219 -0.82 8.77 -9.93
C TYR A 219 -1.80 7.62 -9.71
N PHE A 220 -1.31 6.41 -9.44
CA PHE A 220 -2.16 5.28 -9.09
C PHE A 220 -2.93 5.53 -7.79
N ALA A 221 -2.28 6.05 -6.76
CA ALA A 221 -2.92 6.41 -5.50
C ALA A 221 -3.97 7.52 -5.70
N ARG A 222 -3.68 8.55 -6.52
CA ARG A 222 -4.63 9.61 -6.83
C ARG A 222 -5.93 9.07 -7.41
N TYR A 223 -5.86 8.11 -8.34
CA TYR A 223 -7.05 7.48 -8.92
C TYR A 223 -7.76 6.57 -7.90
N ALA A 224 -6.99 5.79 -7.14
CA ALA A 224 -7.55 4.88 -6.14
C ALA A 224 -8.22 5.61 -4.96
N PHE A 225 -7.84 6.88 -4.69
CA PHE A 225 -8.46 7.76 -3.70
C PHE A 225 -9.46 8.77 -4.30
N ALA A 226 -9.94 8.58 -5.54
CA ALA A 226 -10.99 9.42 -6.08
C ALA A 226 -12.26 9.37 -5.21
N ASP A 227 -12.99 10.48 -5.12
CA ASP A 227 -14.21 10.58 -4.30
C ASP A 227 -15.23 9.49 -4.62
N ILE A 228 -15.38 9.17 -5.90
CA ILE A 228 -16.10 7.98 -6.38
C ILE A 228 -15.10 7.07 -7.09
N LEU A 229 -15.02 5.83 -6.64
CA LEU A 229 -14.13 4.80 -7.18
C LEU A 229 -14.97 3.63 -7.70
N ILE A 230 -14.73 3.24 -8.95
CA ILE A 230 -15.17 1.95 -9.49
C ILE A 230 -14.04 0.96 -9.31
N SER A 231 -14.25 -0.03 -8.47
CA SER A 231 -13.21 -1.01 -8.08
C SER A 231 -13.61 -2.43 -8.49
N PRO A 232 -13.07 -2.95 -9.60
CA PRO A 232 -13.27 -4.32 -10.01
C PRO A 232 -12.35 -5.27 -9.23
N ILE A 233 -12.88 -6.46 -8.90
CA ILE A 233 -12.10 -7.56 -8.36
C ILE A 233 -12.47 -8.86 -9.07
N LEU A 234 -11.46 -9.56 -9.58
CA LEU A 234 -11.63 -10.84 -10.25
C LEU A 234 -11.45 -11.99 -9.25
N ASP A 235 -12.44 -12.87 -9.16
CA ASP A 235 -12.38 -14.08 -8.35
C ASP A 235 -13.01 -15.25 -9.09
N GLY A 236 -12.24 -16.29 -9.38
CA GLY A 236 -12.71 -17.56 -9.96
C GLY A 236 -13.50 -17.41 -11.28
N GLY A 237 -13.15 -16.42 -12.13
CA GLY A 237 -13.86 -16.15 -13.39
C GLY A 237 -15.09 -15.26 -13.25
N ARG A 238 -15.38 -14.75 -12.06
CA ARG A 238 -16.38 -13.74 -11.78
C ARG A 238 -15.71 -12.40 -11.52
N LEU A 239 -16.19 -11.37 -12.20
CA LEU A 239 -15.77 -9.99 -11.99
C LEU A 239 -16.81 -9.30 -11.10
N ASP A 240 -16.49 -9.12 -9.83
CA ASP A 240 -17.30 -8.33 -8.90
C ASP A 240 -16.87 -6.86 -9.02
N ILE A 241 -17.82 -5.94 -9.12
CA ILE A 241 -17.56 -4.50 -9.25
C ILE A 241 -18.21 -3.76 -8.08
N TYR A 242 -17.40 -2.96 -7.42
CA TYR A 242 -17.83 -2.11 -6.33
C TYR A 242 -17.80 -0.65 -6.75
N ALA A 243 -18.84 0.10 -6.39
CA ALA A 243 -18.84 1.56 -6.36
C ALA A 243 -18.57 1.99 -4.91
N VAL A 244 -17.47 2.71 -4.71
CA VAL A 244 -17.09 3.24 -3.39
C VAL A 244 -17.19 4.75 -3.46
N SER A 245 -17.89 5.36 -2.49
CA SER A 245 -18.06 6.81 -2.41
C SER A 245 -17.60 7.37 -1.08
N ASP A 246 -16.86 8.46 -1.12
CA ASP A 246 -16.53 9.31 0.02
C ASP A 246 -17.43 10.56 0.08
N LEU A 247 -18.28 10.77 -0.93
CA LEU A 247 -19.25 11.86 -0.95
C LEU A 247 -20.29 11.68 0.15
N LEU A 248 -20.74 12.79 0.75
CA LEU A 248 -21.79 12.79 1.75
C LEU A 248 -23.22 12.81 1.17
N THR A 249 -23.33 12.87 -0.14
CA THR A 249 -24.58 12.79 -0.89
C THR A 249 -24.58 11.54 -1.79
N PRO A 250 -25.74 10.89 -1.98
CA PRO A 250 -25.84 9.81 -2.93
C PRO A 250 -25.76 10.34 -4.37
N GLU A 251 -25.16 9.55 -5.24
CA GLU A 251 -25.04 9.84 -6.66
C GLU A 251 -25.65 8.74 -7.53
N LYS A 252 -25.86 9.02 -8.80
CA LYS A 252 -26.28 8.05 -9.81
C LYS A 252 -25.34 8.12 -10.98
N GLY A 253 -25.11 6.98 -11.60
CA GLY A 253 -24.21 6.90 -12.75
C GLY A 253 -24.53 5.71 -13.65
N THR A 254 -23.80 5.63 -14.73
CA THR A 254 -23.82 4.49 -15.62
C THR A 254 -22.51 3.75 -15.48
N LEU A 255 -22.56 2.51 -14.99
CA LEU A 255 -21.40 1.62 -14.99
C LEU A 255 -21.20 1.08 -16.41
N CYS A 256 -20.03 1.34 -16.99
CA CYS A 256 -19.61 0.76 -18.26
C CYS A 256 -18.42 -0.18 -18.04
N VAL A 257 -18.55 -1.44 -18.44
CA VAL A 257 -17.46 -2.42 -18.42
C VAL A 257 -17.16 -2.87 -19.83
N ARG A 258 -15.91 -2.72 -20.24
CA ARG A 258 -15.46 -3.07 -21.60
C ARG A 258 -14.29 -4.03 -21.53
N ALA A 259 -14.33 -5.05 -22.35
CA ALA A 259 -13.22 -5.95 -22.61
C ALA A 259 -12.65 -5.64 -24.00
N VAL A 260 -11.35 -5.31 -24.05
CA VAL A 260 -10.66 -4.84 -25.26
C VAL A 260 -9.41 -5.70 -25.48
N ARG A 261 -9.22 -6.21 -26.71
CA ARG A 261 -8.00 -6.94 -27.09
C ARG A 261 -6.80 -6.01 -27.07
N LEU A 262 -5.65 -6.51 -26.68
CA LEU A 262 -4.36 -5.79 -26.75
C LEU A 262 -4.04 -5.34 -28.18
N THR A 263 -4.52 -6.07 -29.19
CA THR A 263 -4.37 -5.74 -30.63
C THR A 263 -5.45 -4.77 -31.14
N GLY A 264 -6.36 -4.33 -30.28
CA GLY A 264 -7.51 -3.50 -30.61
C GLY A 264 -8.79 -4.31 -30.85
N GLY A 265 -9.92 -3.62 -30.77
CA GLY A 265 -11.26 -4.19 -30.90
C GLY A 265 -11.84 -4.72 -29.58
N ARG A 266 -13.15 -4.54 -29.42
CA ARG A 266 -13.90 -5.02 -28.24
C ARG A 266 -14.23 -6.50 -28.40
N THR A 267 -14.16 -7.25 -27.30
CA THR A 267 -14.66 -8.62 -27.20
C THR A 267 -16.03 -8.66 -26.54
N GLY A 268 -16.26 -7.81 -25.54
CA GLY A 268 -17.55 -7.72 -24.84
C GLY A 268 -17.73 -6.38 -24.13
N GLU A 269 -18.98 -6.10 -23.79
CA GLU A 269 -19.38 -4.89 -23.07
C GLU A 269 -20.56 -5.20 -22.13
N PHE A 270 -20.59 -4.50 -20.99
CA PHE A 270 -21.69 -4.51 -20.04
C PHE A 270 -21.98 -3.07 -19.62
N GLU A 271 -23.26 -2.70 -19.60
CA GLU A 271 -23.70 -1.37 -19.17
C GLU A 271 -24.89 -1.49 -18.21
N GLN A 272 -24.88 -0.71 -17.14
CA GLN A 272 -25.93 -0.71 -16.14
C GLN A 272 -26.03 0.65 -15.45
N GLN A 273 -27.27 1.14 -15.22
CA GLN A 273 -27.49 2.25 -14.30
C GLN A 273 -27.25 1.80 -12.87
N ILE A 274 -26.50 2.58 -12.10
CA ILE A 274 -26.17 2.28 -10.72
C ILE A 274 -26.51 3.44 -9.79
N ASP A 275 -26.94 3.10 -8.58
CA ASP A 275 -27.01 4.01 -7.45
C ASP A 275 -25.70 3.90 -6.65
N VAL A 276 -25.11 5.04 -6.30
CA VAL A 276 -23.89 5.14 -5.50
C VAL A 276 -24.27 5.78 -4.17
N PRO A 277 -24.51 4.99 -3.11
CA PRO A 277 -24.88 5.52 -1.80
C PRO A 277 -23.80 6.45 -1.21
N ALA A 278 -24.23 7.44 -0.45
CA ALA A 278 -23.33 8.35 0.26
C ALA A 278 -22.44 7.61 1.25
N ASN A 279 -21.16 7.96 1.26
CA ASN A 279 -20.14 7.47 2.20
C ASN A 279 -20.16 5.94 2.41
N ALA A 280 -20.22 5.18 1.32
CA ALA A 280 -20.42 3.74 1.34
C ALA A 280 -19.59 3.00 0.27
N SER A 281 -19.46 1.70 0.47
CA SER A 281 -19.00 0.76 -0.56
C SER A 281 -20.13 -0.22 -0.87
N THR A 282 -20.47 -0.33 -2.14
CA THR A 282 -21.59 -1.17 -2.59
C THR A 282 -21.17 -2.01 -3.79
N LYS A 283 -21.43 -3.32 -3.75
CA LYS A 283 -21.29 -4.17 -4.94
C LYS A 283 -22.43 -3.83 -5.90
N VAL A 284 -22.07 -3.27 -7.05
CA VAL A 284 -23.01 -2.79 -8.08
C VAL A 284 -23.19 -3.77 -9.23
N ALA A 285 -22.22 -4.66 -9.47
CA ALA A 285 -22.33 -5.70 -10.49
C ALA A 285 -21.53 -6.96 -10.14
N ALA A 286 -21.95 -8.09 -10.70
CA ALA A 286 -21.21 -9.35 -10.70
C ALA A 286 -21.34 -9.96 -12.11
N ILE A 287 -20.23 -10.03 -12.85
CA ILE A 287 -20.21 -10.39 -14.27
C ILE A 287 -19.41 -11.67 -14.45
N ASP A 288 -19.97 -12.65 -15.17
CA ASP A 288 -19.19 -13.79 -15.62
C ASP A 288 -18.21 -13.34 -16.71
N THR A 289 -16.90 -13.48 -16.48
CA THR A 289 -15.89 -13.02 -17.42
C THR A 289 -15.99 -13.67 -18.80
N ARG A 290 -16.56 -14.86 -18.92
CA ARG A 290 -16.81 -15.51 -20.21
C ARG A 290 -17.68 -14.67 -21.14
N THR A 291 -18.62 -13.90 -20.59
CA THR A 291 -19.50 -13.01 -21.38
C THR A 291 -18.72 -11.82 -21.94
N LEU A 292 -17.74 -11.31 -21.20
CA LEU A 292 -16.88 -10.22 -21.62
C LEU A 292 -15.80 -10.68 -22.60
N LEU A 293 -15.19 -11.83 -22.33
CA LEU A 293 -14.13 -12.41 -23.16
C LEU A 293 -14.66 -12.86 -24.53
N ASN A 294 -15.90 -13.38 -24.58
CA ASN A 294 -16.56 -13.83 -25.83
C ASN A 294 -15.65 -14.73 -26.69
N GLY A 295 -15.01 -15.73 -26.04
CA GLY A 295 -14.09 -16.67 -26.66
C GLY A 295 -12.66 -16.17 -26.88
N ALA A 296 -12.31 -14.97 -26.48
CA ALA A 296 -10.93 -14.49 -26.45
C ALA A 296 -10.17 -15.12 -25.28
N ALA A 297 -8.86 -15.31 -25.46
CA ALA A 297 -7.98 -15.76 -24.36
C ALA A 297 -7.83 -14.62 -23.33
N PRO A 298 -7.90 -14.90 -22.02
CA PRO A 298 -7.82 -13.88 -20.98
C PRO A 298 -6.57 -13.00 -21.07
N GLU A 299 -5.43 -13.59 -21.42
CA GLU A 299 -4.12 -12.93 -21.58
C GLU A 299 -4.05 -11.95 -22.76
N GLU A 300 -5.02 -12.01 -23.67
CA GLU A 300 -5.12 -11.09 -24.82
C GLU A 300 -6.02 -9.88 -24.57
N VAL A 301 -6.68 -9.81 -23.40
CA VAL A 301 -7.76 -8.87 -23.15
C VAL A 301 -7.51 -8.04 -21.89
N VAL A 302 -7.75 -6.74 -22.00
CA VAL A 302 -7.83 -5.82 -20.86
C VAL A 302 -9.29 -5.51 -20.57
N ILE A 303 -9.69 -5.62 -19.30
CA ILE A 303 -11.01 -5.22 -18.83
C ILE A 303 -10.93 -3.84 -18.19
N GLN A 304 -11.73 -2.91 -18.66
CA GLN A 304 -11.87 -1.56 -18.13
C GLN A 304 -13.29 -1.41 -17.56
N ALA A 305 -13.37 -0.91 -16.31
CA ALA A 305 -14.63 -0.53 -15.66
C ALA A 305 -14.60 0.96 -15.32
N THR A 306 -15.64 1.68 -15.71
CA THR A 306 -15.76 3.13 -15.52
C THR A 306 -17.17 3.54 -15.12
#